data_2c0beb100f63bdb08aa1ac34efb231fc
#
_entry.id   2c0beb100f63bdb08aa1ac34efb231fc
#
_cell.length_a   1.000
_cell.length_b   1.000
_cell.length_c   1.000
_cell.angle_alpha   90.00
_cell.angle_beta   90.00
_cell.angle_gamma   90.00
#
_symmetry.space_group_name_H-M   'P 1'
#
loop_
_entity.id
_entity.type
_entity.pdbx_description
1 polymer ?
#
loop_
_entity_poly.entity_id
_entity_poly.type
_entity_poly.pdbx_seq_one_letter_code
_entity_poly.pdbx_strand_id
1 'polypeptide(L)'
;MMKSNVYKLTEIDNEIIDLYIECFKKDKIFVSRDKDILNDRESIIKLFNYCIKYCTILYTKRYSKKISFLCALKMNEVLKDRDAVKLIFDKGKYPEINKYISKIDKNSNYIVLVGVNKNFRKRGLAKKLVRTYLHYYNKKDLVFTDIDNKYSLKIFKSLNFSVKEVDKNYFIAEKYKLSWHIKFY
;
A
#
# COMPACT_ATOMS: atom_id res chain seq x y z
N MET A 1 -9.68 23.58 1.05
CA MET A 1 -9.29 22.15 1.20
C MET A 1 -10.40 21.28 0.65
N MET A 2 -10.13 20.41 -0.32
CA MET A 2 -11.16 19.60 -0.99
C MET A 2 -11.70 18.55 0.01
N LYS A 3 -13.00 18.61 0.36
CA LYS A 3 -13.67 17.56 1.12
C LYS A 3 -13.89 16.35 0.19
N SER A 4 -13.03 15.37 0.22
CA SER A 4 -13.23 14.09 -0.45
C SER A 4 -13.44 13.00 0.60
N ASN A 5 -14.54 12.27 0.53
CA ASN A 5 -14.75 11.13 1.42
C ASN A 5 -13.84 9.97 1.02
N VAL A 6 -13.48 9.13 2.00
CA VAL A 6 -12.75 7.90 1.76
C VAL A 6 -13.75 6.74 1.84
N TYR A 7 -13.67 5.85 0.88
CA TYR A 7 -14.54 4.69 0.74
C TYR A 7 -13.69 3.41 0.78
N LYS A 8 -14.27 2.33 1.24
CA LYS A 8 -13.67 0.99 1.15
C LYS A 8 -14.19 0.30 -0.11
N LEU A 9 -13.29 -0.33 -0.87
CA LEU A 9 -13.65 -1.16 -2.01
C LEU A 9 -14.03 -2.55 -1.51
N THR A 10 -15.13 -3.09 -2.01
CA THR A 10 -15.64 -4.44 -1.68
C THR A 10 -15.38 -5.43 -2.80
N GLU A 11 -15.32 -4.94 -4.04
CA GLU A 11 -15.05 -5.74 -5.24
C GLU A 11 -14.20 -4.92 -6.22
N ILE A 12 -13.46 -5.60 -7.07
CA ILE A 12 -12.61 -4.95 -8.07
C ILE A 12 -13.47 -4.52 -9.25
N ASP A 13 -13.36 -3.26 -9.62
CA ASP A 13 -14.00 -2.69 -10.79
C ASP A 13 -12.97 -2.10 -11.77
N ASN A 14 -13.43 -1.84 -12.98
CA ASN A 14 -12.58 -1.31 -14.05
C ASN A 14 -11.94 0.04 -13.71
N GLU A 15 -12.63 0.89 -12.92
CA GLU A 15 -12.09 2.20 -12.54
C GLU A 15 -10.85 2.10 -11.66
N ILE A 16 -10.81 1.13 -10.72
CA ILE A 16 -9.64 0.96 -9.87
C ILE A 16 -8.46 0.40 -10.66
N ILE A 17 -8.72 -0.47 -11.64
CA ILE A 17 -7.70 -1.01 -12.54
C ILE A 17 -7.12 0.10 -13.42
N ASP A 18 -7.97 0.92 -14.03
CA ASP A 18 -7.53 2.05 -14.86
C ASP A 18 -6.73 3.08 -14.05
N LEU A 19 -7.17 3.36 -12.83
CA LEU A 19 -6.45 4.24 -11.92
C LEU A 19 -5.08 3.66 -11.50
N TYR A 20 -5.00 2.35 -11.26
CA TYR A 20 -3.73 1.66 -11.00
C TYR A 20 -2.78 1.81 -12.19
N ILE A 21 -3.25 1.47 -13.39
CA ILE A 21 -2.46 1.59 -14.62
C ILE A 21 -1.97 3.03 -14.81
N GLU A 22 -2.84 4.03 -14.63
CA GLU A 22 -2.48 5.44 -14.75
C GLU A 22 -1.40 5.85 -13.73
N CYS A 23 -1.52 5.37 -12.49
CA CYS A 23 -0.59 5.72 -11.42
C CYS A 23 0.79 5.10 -11.61
N PHE A 24 0.88 3.86 -12.13
CA PHE A 24 2.09 3.02 -12.07
C PHE A 24 2.64 2.59 -13.44
N LYS A 25 1.94 2.82 -14.55
CA LYS A 25 2.39 2.42 -15.91
C LYS A 25 3.79 2.94 -16.28
N LYS A 26 4.20 4.09 -15.72
CA LYS A 26 5.53 4.68 -15.98
C LYS A 26 6.57 4.30 -14.93
N ASP A 27 6.11 3.86 -13.78
CA ASP A 27 6.99 3.51 -12.66
C ASP A 27 7.19 2.00 -12.72
N LYS A 28 8.41 1.57 -13.00
CA LYS A 28 8.84 0.14 -13.04
C LYS A 28 8.72 -0.57 -11.68
N ILE A 29 7.86 -0.08 -10.80
CA ILE A 29 7.80 -0.42 -9.36
C ILE A 29 7.17 -1.80 -9.13
N PHE A 30 6.27 -2.23 -10.01
CA PHE A 30 5.69 -3.58 -9.99
C PHE A 30 6.16 -4.41 -11.17
N VAL A 31 7.43 -4.38 -11.44
CA VAL A 31 7.99 -5.35 -12.37
C VAL A 31 8.35 -6.58 -11.56
N SER A 32 7.43 -7.54 -11.50
CA SER A 32 7.84 -8.93 -11.39
C SER A 32 8.88 -9.17 -12.49
N ARG A 33 9.79 -10.11 -12.32
CA ARG A 33 10.78 -10.47 -13.36
C ARG A 33 10.11 -10.86 -14.68
N ASP A 34 8.86 -11.28 -14.66
CA ASP A 34 8.00 -11.43 -15.80
C ASP A 34 7.45 -10.07 -16.21
N LYS A 35 8.25 -9.35 -17.01
CA LYS A 35 7.88 -8.06 -17.62
C LYS A 35 6.54 -8.12 -18.38
N ASP A 36 6.08 -9.31 -18.71
CA ASP A 36 4.91 -9.55 -19.53
C ASP A 36 3.60 -9.55 -18.72
N ILE A 37 3.62 -9.96 -17.44
CA ILE A 37 2.39 -10.11 -16.64
C ILE A 37 1.74 -8.77 -16.29
N LEU A 38 2.51 -7.68 -16.13
CA LEU A 38 1.95 -6.38 -15.70
C LEU A 38 1.76 -5.38 -16.86
N ASN A 39 2.06 -5.77 -18.09
CA ASN A 39 1.77 -4.97 -19.27
C ASN A 39 0.37 -5.20 -19.81
N ASP A 40 -0.25 -6.30 -19.42
CA ASP A 40 -1.57 -6.71 -19.87
C ASP A 40 -2.64 -6.41 -18.81
N ARG A 41 -3.71 -5.72 -19.24
CA ARG A 41 -4.83 -5.33 -18.38
C ARG A 41 -5.51 -6.54 -17.72
N GLU A 42 -5.61 -7.64 -18.43
CA GLU A 42 -6.25 -8.87 -17.94
C GLU A 42 -5.44 -9.50 -16.79
N SER A 43 -4.12 -9.53 -16.91
CA SER A 43 -3.21 -10.00 -15.85
C SER A 43 -3.29 -9.13 -14.60
N ILE A 44 -3.43 -7.81 -14.77
CA ILE A 44 -3.65 -6.89 -13.65
C ILE A 44 -4.99 -7.19 -12.95
N ILE A 45 -6.06 -7.41 -13.71
CA ILE A 45 -7.38 -7.78 -13.16
C ILE A 45 -7.29 -9.09 -12.37
N LYS A 46 -6.65 -10.12 -12.92
CA LYS A 46 -6.44 -11.40 -12.24
C LYS A 46 -5.68 -11.23 -10.92
N LEU A 47 -4.61 -10.43 -10.94
CA LEU A 47 -3.83 -10.12 -9.73
C LEU A 47 -4.67 -9.42 -8.67
N PHE A 48 -5.43 -8.38 -9.04
CA PHE A 48 -6.26 -7.65 -8.10
C PHE A 48 -7.38 -8.52 -7.54
N ASN A 49 -8.06 -9.30 -8.37
CA ASN A 49 -9.10 -10.23 -7.93
C ASN A 49 -8.55 -11.31 -6.98
N TYR A 50 -7.33 -11.78 -7.22
CA TYR A 50 -6.68 -12.69 -6.30
C TYR A 50 -6.33 -12.03 -4.97
N CYS A 51 -5.79 -10.81 -5.03
CA CYS A 51 -5.29 -10.12 -3.84
C CYS A 51 -6.38 -9.50 -2.97
N ILE A 52 -7.59 -9.23 -3.49
CA ILE A 52 -8.63 -8.48 -2.75
C ILE A 52 -9.04 -9.16 -1.44
N LYS A 53 -9.00 -10.49 -1.40
CA LYS A 53 -9.30 -11.28 -0.20
C LYS A 53 -8.32 -11.02 0.96
N TYR A 54 -7.08 -10.59 0.66
CA TYR A 54 -6.05 -10.29 1.65
C TYR A 54 -5.88 -8.80 1.92
N CYS A 55 -6.58 -7.95 1.16
CA CYS A 55 -6.34 -6.51 1.15
C CYS A 55 -7.49 -5.73 1.79
N THR A 56 -7.13 -4.61 2.40
CA THR A 56 -8.03 -3.47 2.55
C THR A 56 -7.69 -2.47 1.48
N ILE A 57 -8.62 -2.22 0.55
CA ILE A 57 -8.47 -1.21 -0.48
C ILE A 57 -9.35 -0.02 -0.15
N LEU A 58 -8.75 1.15 0.00
CA LEU A 58 -9.43 2.43 0.23
C LEU A 58 -9.27 3.30 -1.01
N TYR A 59 -10.29 4.12 -1.31
CA TYR A 59 -10.20 5.08 -2.41
C TYR A 59 -10.93 6.39 -2.10
N THR A 60 -10.64 7.43 -2.89
CA THR A 60 -11.40 8.67 -2.90
C THR A 60 -12.00 8.93 -4.26
N LYS A 61 -13.17 9.57 -4.29
CA LYS A 61 -13.85 10.02 -5.52
C LYS A 61 -13.82 11.53 -5.67
N ARG A 62 -13.86 11.97 -6.92
CA ARG A 62 -14.31 13.31 -7.28
C ARG A 62 -15.34 13.18 -8.39
N TYR A 63 -16.53 13.78 -8.16
CA TYR A 63 -17.71 13.44 -8.92
C TYR A 63 -17.95 11.92 -8.84
N SER A 64 -18.09 11.25 -9.94
CA SER A 64 -18.26 9.78 -9.97
C SER A 64 -16.95 9.01 -10.09
N LYS A 65 -15.80 9.67 -10.37
CA LYS A 65 -14.53 9.00 -10.70
C LYS A 65 -13.64 8.78 -9.48
N LYS A 66 -13.05 7.59 -9.38
CA LYS A 66 -11.98 7.28 -8.42
C LYS A 66 -10.70 8.02 -8.82
N ILE A 67 -10.08 8.74 -7.88
CA ILE A 67 -8.94 9.61 -8.14
C ILE A 67 -7.70 9.30 -7.31
N SER A 68 -7.86 8.48 -6.28
CA SER A 68 -6.74 7.95 -5.50
C SER A 68 -7.13 6.66 -4.81
N PHE A 69 -6.16 5.82 -4.49
CA PHE A 69 -6.37 4.58 -3.74
C PHE A 69 -5.18 4.24 -2.86
N LEU A 70 -5.44 3.39 -1.88
CA LEU A 70 -4.48 2.73 -1.02
C LEU A 70 -4.82 1.25 -0.96
N CYS A 71 -3.82 0.39 -1.05
CA CYS A 71 -3.94 -1.04 -0.83
C CYS A 71 -3.05 -1.45 0.34
N ALA A 72 -3.62 -2.12 1.34
CA ALA A 72 -2.92 -2.64 2.48
C ALA A 72 -3.23 -4.11 2.71
N LEU A 73 -2.20 -4.93 2.80
CA LEU A 73 -2.27 -6.36 3.02
C LEU A 73 -2.33 -6.68 4.51
N LYS A 74 -3.05 -7.73 4.84
CA LYS A 74 -3.06 -8.37 6.17
C LYS A 74 -2.05 -9.50 6.16
N MET A 75 -0.90 -9.29 6.77
CA MET A 75 0.22 -10.24 6.71
C MET A 75 -0.11 -11.62 7.27
N ASN A 76 -0.91 -11.70 8.33
CA ASN A 76 -1.33 -12.97 8.90
C ASN A 76 -2.22 -13.83 7.98
N GLU A 77 -2.90 -13.22 7.02
CA GLU A 77 -3.69 -13.92 6.00
C GLU A 77 -2.82 -14.30 4.80
N VAL A 78 -2.01 -13.36 4.32
CA VAL A 78 -1.10 -13.57 3.17
C VAL A 78 -0.08 -14.67 3.46
N LEU A 79 0.54 -14.67 4.64
CA LEU A 79 1.60 -15.63 4.99
C LEU A 79 1.11 -17.08 5.14
N LYS A 80 -0.20 -17.32 5.16
CA LYS A 80 -0.80 -18.66 5.16
C LYS A 80 -0.97 -19.22 3.75
N ASP A 81 -0.96 -18.38 2.74
CA ASP A 81 -1.16 -18.73 1.33
C ASP A 81 0.18 -18.64 0.58
N ARG A 82 0.73 -19.80 0.22
CA ARG A 82 2.05 -19.89 -0.45
C ARG A 82 2.05 -19.19 -1.80
N ASP A 83 0.95 -19.23 -2.54
CA ASP A 83 0.85 -18.59 -3.85
C ASP A 83 0.75 -17.08 -3.70
N ALA A 84 0.04 -16.59 -2.67
CA ALA A 84 0.02 -15.17 -2.33
C ALA A 84 1.42 -14.67 -1.96
N VAL A 85 2.15 -15.41 -1.13
CA VAL A 85 3.53 -15.06 -0.74
C VAL A 85 4.43 -15.00 -1.98
N LYS A 86 4.36 -16.00 -2.86
CA LYS A 86 5.14 -16.02 -4.10
C LYS A 86 4.79 -14.85 -5.02
N LEU A 87 3.50 -14.57 -5.19
CA LEU A 87 3.02 -13.52 -6.09
C LEU A 87 3.38 -12.11 -5.59
N ILE A 88 3.25 -11.87 -4.27
CA ILE A 88 3.41 -10.54 -3.68
C ILE A 88 4.88 -10.25 -3.34
N PHE A 89 5.62 -11.27 -2.90
CA PHE A 89 6.99 -11.14 -2.41
C PHE A 89 8.01 -11.88 -3.29
N ASP A 90 7.81 -11.91 -4.60
CA ASP A 90 8.74 -12.57 -5.52
C ASP A 90 10.18 -12.14 -5.24
N LYS A 91 11.03 -13.14 -4.97
CA LYS A 91 12.35 -13.04 -4.35
C LYS A 91 13.38 -12.18 -5.12
N GLY A 92 12.95 -11.56 -6.22
CA GLY A 92 13.93 -11.05 -7.18
C GLY A 92 14.28 -9.58 -7.06
N LYS A 93 13.41 -8.71 -6.53
CA LYS A 93 13.60 -7.27 -6.71
C LYS A 93 14.16 -6.56 -5.47
N TYR A 94 13.74 -6.98 -4.29
CA TYR A 94 14.16 -6.35 -3.03
C TYR A 94 14.43 -7.40 -1.96
N PRO A 95 15.61 -8.02 -1.94
CA PRO A 95 15.98 -9.02 -0.93
C PRO A 95 15.85 -8.49 0.50
N GLU A 96 16.02 -7.18 0.69
CA GLU A 96 15.92 -6.53 2.00
C GLU A 96 14.49 -6.53 2.55
N ILE A 97 13.45 -6.33 1.69
CA ILE A 97 12.06 -6.42 2.16
C ILE A 97 11.72 -7.86 2.59
N ASN A 98 12.19 -8.85 1.86
CA ASN A 98 11.98 -10.26 2.22
C ASN A 98 12.64 -10.61 3.56
N LYS A 99 13.86 -10.12 3.79
CA LYS A 99 14.56 -10.25 5.06
C LYS A 99 13.85 -9.51 6.19
N TYR A 100 13.26 -8.36 5.91
CA TYR A 100 12.44 -7.63 6.87
C TYR A 100 11.16 -8.39 7.20
N ILE A 101 10.41 -8.85 6.20
CA ILE A 101 9.15 -9.59 6.36
C ILE A 101 9.35 -10.90 7.15
N SER A 102 10.48 -11.58 6.97
CA SER A 102 10.78 -12.80 7.73
C SER A 102 10.93 -12.58 9.23
N LYS A 103 11.18 -11.34 9.65
CA LYS A 103 11.41 -10.94 11.06
C LYS A 103 10.24 -10.17 11.68
N ILE A 104 9.27 -9.73 10.86
CA ILE A 104 8.18 -8.88 11.32
C ILE A 104 7.10 -9.70 12.04
N ASP A 105 6.39 -9.05 12.95
CA ASP A 105 5.18 -9.65 13.55
C ASP A 105 4.16 -10.00 12.45
N LYS A 106 3.77 -11.27 12.42
CA LYS A 106 2.76 -11.80 11.47
C LYS A 106 1.42 -11.08 11.57
N ASN A 107 1.13 -10.45 12.70
CA ASN A 107 -0.08 -9.65 12.89
C ASN A 107 -0.01 -8.25 12.29
N SER A 108 1.12 -7.85 11.71
CA SER A 108 1.30 -6.55 11.07
C SER A 108 0.46 -6.40 9.78
N ASN A 109 0.35 -5.17 9.32
CA ASN A 109 -0.24 -4.83 8.03
C ASN A 109 0.80 -4.16 7.14
N TYR A 110 0.79 -4.48 5.86
CA TYR A 110 1.70 -3.94 4.87
C TYR A 110 0.96 -3.03 3.89
N ILE A 111 1.26 -1.72 3.90
CA ILE A 111 0.77 -0.79 2.86
C ILE A 111 1.62 -1.00 1.62
N VAL A 112 1.07 -1.69 0.63
CA VAL A 112 1.75 -2.06 -0.62
C VAL A 112 1.71 -0.93 -1.63
N LEU A 113 0.56 -0.25 -1.72
CA LEU A 113 0.29 0.73 -2.76
C LEU A 113 -0.41 1.96 -2.22
N VAL A 114 0.06 3.12 -2.67
CA VAL A 114 -0.69 4.37 -2.54
C VAL A 114 -0.60 5.11 -3.88
N GLY A 115 -1.70 5.12 -4.63
CA GLY A 115 -1.80 5.77 -5.94
C GLY A 115 -2.66 7.03 -5.90
N VAL A 116 -2.24 8.07 -6.63
CA VAL A 116 -3.01 9.30 -6.86
C VAL A 116 -2.91 9.68 -8.31
N ASN A 117 -4.05 9.82 -8.98
CA ASN A 117 -4.15 10.31 -10.33
C ASN A 117 -3.35 11.60 -10.49
N LYS A 118 -2.56 11.72 -11.56
CA LYS A 118 -1.60 12.80 -11.78
C LYS A 118 -2.20 14.20 -11.64
N ASN A 119 -3.45 14.37 -12.11
CA ASN A 119 -4.16 15.67 -12.09
C ASN A 119 -4.63 16.07 -10.69
N PHE A 120 -4.57 15.16 -9.72
CA PHE A 120 -5.01 15.35 -8.34
C PHE A 120 -3.87 15.22 -7.31
N ARG A 121 -2.62 15.08 -7.76
CA ARG A 121 -1.44 15.06 -6.89
C ARG A 121 -1.26 16.39 -6.15
N LYS A 122 -0.43 16.39 -5.10
CA LYS A 122 -0.14 17.55 -4.23
C LYS A 122 -1.35 18.14 -3.47
N ARG A 123 -2.49 17.44 -3.44
CA ARG A 123 -3.72 17.85 -2.73
C ARG A 123 -3.94 17.10 -1.40
N GLY A 124 -2.94 16.39 -0.90
CA GLY A 124 -3.00 15.67 0.38
C GLY A 124 -3.77 14.35 0.35
N LEU A 125 -4.24 13.86 -0.81
CA LEU A 125 -5.07 12.65 -0.92
C LEU A 125 -4.36 11.39 -0.41
N ALA A 126 -3.10 11.17 -0.77
CA ALA A 126 -2.33 10.03 -0.28
C ALA A 126 -2.22 10.06 1.26
N LYS A 127 -1.87 11.22 1.84
CA LYS A 127 -1.81 11.41 3.30
C LYS A 127 -3.15 11.14 3.97
N LYS A 128 -4.26 11.56 3.34
CA LYS A 128 -5.61 11.33 3.83
C LYS A 128 -5.94 9.83 3.84
N LEU A 129 -5.66 9.10 2.76
CA LEU A 129 -5.87 7.66 2.67
C LEU A 129 -5.13 6.90 3.77
N VAL A 130 -3.83 7.19 3.95
CA VAL A 130 -3.01 6.55 4.98
C VAL A 130 -3.56 6.87 6.38
N ARG A 131 -3.93 8.12 6.68
CA ARG A 131 -4.56 8.48 7.97
C ARG A 131 -5.85 7.72 8.21
N THR A 132 -6.73 7.66 7.21
CA THR A 132 -8.00 6.94 7.32
C THR A 132 -7.76 5.45 7.56
N TYR A 133 -6.79 4.86 6.86
CA TYR A 133 -6.41 3.47 7.07
C TYR A 133 -5.92 3.24 8.51
N LEU A 134 -4.99 4.04 8.99
CA LEU A 134 -4.44 3.94 10.34
C LEU A 134 -5.53 4.07 11.42
N HIS A 135 -6.50 4.95 11.20
CA HIS A 135 -7.52 5.24 12.22
C HIS A 135 -8.64 4.20 12.25
N TYR A 136 -9.17 3.81 11.09
CA TYR A 136 -10.40 3.01 11.03
C TYR A 136 -10.18 1.53 10.70
N TYR A 137 -9.10 1.20 9.98
CA TYR A 137 -8.91 -0.14 9.43
C TYR A 137 -7.70 -0.88 10.00
N ASN A 138 -6.74 -0.16 10.56
CA ASN A 138 -5.62 -0.79 11.23
C ASN A 138 -6.02 -1.20 12.66
N LYS A 139 -6.31 -2.49 12.84
CA LYS A 139 -6.56 -3.09 14.15
C LYS A 139 -5.30 -3.72 14.75
N LYS A 140 -4.18 -3.65 14.04
CA LYS A 140 -2.90 -4.25 14.43
C LYS A 140 -1.99 -3.20 15.02
N ASP A 141 -1.03 -3.64 15.78
CA ASP A 141 -0.09 -2.74 16.45
C ASP A 141 0.92 -2.13 15.48
N LEU A 142 1.32 -2.89 14.46
CA LEU A 142 2.31 -2.48 13.48
C LEU A 142 1.74 -2.34 12.08
N VAL A 143 2.03 -1.21 11.44
CA VAL A 143 1.86 -0.99 9.99
C VAL A 143 3.23 -0.65 9.42
N PHE A 144 3.58 -1.29 8.31
CA PHE A 144 4.81 -0.98 7.60
C PHE A 144 4.57 -0.77 6.08
N THR A 145 5.55 -0.18 5.43
CA THR A 145 5.62 -0.01 3.98
C THR A 145 7.06 0.11 3.54
N ASP A 146 7.34 -0.26 2.31
CA ASP A 146 8.59 0.07 1.64
C ASP A 146 8.45 1.35 0.79
N ILE A 147 9.52 2.06 0.62
CA ILE A 147 9.54 3.37 -0.04
C ILE A 147 10.77 3.47 -0.93
N ASP A 148 10.55 3.72 -2.21
CA ASP A 148 11.60 3.92 -3.22
C ASP A 148 11.63 5.34 -3.80
N ASN A 149 10.80 6.24 -3.31
CA ASN A 149 10.71 7.60 -3.82
C ASN A 149 10.54 8.66 -2.73
N LYS A 150 11.13 9.84 -2.99
CA LYS A 150 11.14 10.97 -2.06
C LYS A 150 9.76 11.55 -1.70
N TYR A 151 8.76 11.36 -2.55
CA TYR A 151 7.42 11.90 -2.28
C TYR A 151 6.67 11.03 -1.26
N SER A 152 6.72 9.69 -1.43
CA SER A 152 6.20 8.75 -0.44
C SER A 152 6.93 8.90 0.89
N LEU A 153 8.26 9.03 0.88
CA LEU A 153 9.07 9.26 2.07
C LEU A 153 8.59 10.48 2.88
N LYS A 154 8.31 11.61 2.21
CA LYS A 154 7.77 12.81 2.86
C LYS A 154 6.40 12.56 3.48
N ILE A 155 5.52 11.80 2.82
CA ILE A 155 4.18 11.47 3.32
C ILE A 155 4.29 10.66 4.61
N PHE A 156 5.04 9.55 4.60
CA PHE A 156 5.15 8.67 5.76
C PHE A 156 5.87 9.34 6.94
N LYS A 157 6.95 10.09 6.71
CA LYS A 157 7.59 10.93 7.74
C LYS A 157 6.59 11.93 8.35
N SER A 158 5.75 12.58 7.54
CA SER A 158 4.74 13.56 8.02
C SER A 158 3.59 12.92 8.80
N LEU A 159 3.50 11.59 8.83
CA LEU A 159 2.55 10.79 9.59
C LEU A 159 3.21 10.08 10.79
N ASN A 160 4.44 10.49 11.13
CA ASN A 160 5.22 9.96 12.24
C ASN A 160 5.50 8.45 12.10
N PHE A 161 5.81 8.00 10.88
CA PHE A 161 6.44 6.70 10.69
C PHE A 161 7.92 6.80 11.04
N SER A 162 8.43 5.81 11.75
CA SER A 162 9.87 5.57 11.87
C SER A 162 10.39 5.09 10.54
N VAL A 163 11.44 5.69 10.00
CA VAL A 163 11.95 5.37 8.66
C VAL A 163 13.40 4.97 8.77
N LYS A 164 13.71 3.79 8.23
CA LYS A 164 15.06 3.25 8.13
C LYS A 164 15.44 3.09 6.67
N GLU A 165 16.60 3.60 6.28
CA GLU A 165 17.21 3.31 4.99
C GLU A 165 17.82 1.90 5.04
N VAL A 166 17.50 1.08 4.04
CA VAL A 166 17.95 -0.32 3.94
C VAL A 166 18.86 -0.55 2.74
N ASP A 167 18.72 0.30 1.71
CA ASP A 167 19.59 0.37 0.55
C ASP A 167 19.52 1.78 -0.03
N LYS A 168 20.41 2.13 -0.98
CA LYS A 168 20.47 3.45 -1.61
C LYS A 168 19.10 3.87 -2.17
N ASN A 169 18.51 4.92 -1.57
CA ASN A 169 17.17 5.43 -1.90
C ASN A 169 16.00 4.44 -1.69
N TYR A 170 16.24 3.36 -0.94
CA TYR A 170 15.21 2.41 -0.55
C TYR A 170 15.07 2.36 0.96
N PHE A 171 13.84 2.56 1.44
CA PHE A 171 13.53 2.75 2.85
C PHE A 171 12.41 1.79 3.29
N ILE A 172 12.46 1.38 4.55
CA ILE A 172 11.33 0.78 5.23
C ILE A 172 10.81 1.79 6.24
N ALA A 173 9.51 2.05 6.19
CA ALA A 173 8.80 2.90 7.14
C ALA A 173 7.83 2.06 7.94
N GLU A 174 7.84 2.23 9.26
CA GLU A 174 6.99 1.50 10.18
C GLU A 174 6.35 2.42 11.21
N LYS A 175 5.16 2.05 11.66
CA LYS A 175 4.44 2.75 12.70
C LYS A 175 3.69 1.77 13.58
N TYR A 176 4.02 1.79 14.86
CA TYR A 176 3.25 1.12 15.89
C TYR A 176 2.01 1.95 16.24
N LYS A 177 0.90 1.30 16.45
CA LYS A 177 -0.25 1.92 17.09
C LYS A 177 0.15 2.18 18.54
N LEU A 178 0.32 3.45 18.91
CA LEU A 178 0.50 3.82 20.31
C LEU A 178 -0.69 3.28 21.09
N SER A 179 -0.48 2.26 21.92
CA SER A 179 -1.41 1.92 22.97
C SER A 179 -1.49 3.16 23.88
N TRP A 180 -2.67 3.77 23.96
CA TRP A 180 -2.95 4.86 24.89
C TRP A 180 -2.98 4.31 26.33
N HIS A 181 -1.86 3.80 26.77
CA HIS A 181 -1.60 3.59 28.18
C HIS A 181 -0.72 4.73 28.67
N ILE A 182 -1.28 5.94 28.62
CA ILE A 182 -0.79 7.02 29.50
C ILE A 182 -1.23 6.57 30.88
N LYS A 183 -0.33 5.87 31.61
CA LYS A 183 -0.42 5.80 33.06
C LYS A 183 -0.15 7.22 33.54
N PHE A 184 -1.22 7.94 33.90
CA PHE A 184 -1.08 9.11 34.75
C PHE A 184 -0.60 8.61 36.11
N TYR A 185 0.64 8.89 36.45
CA TYR A 185 1.14 8.83 37.82
C TYR A 185 0.87 10.19 38.47
#